data_53e20b1015555554bcaf333b4497d5b5
#
_entry.id   53e20b1015555554bcaf333b4497d5b5
#
_cell.length_a   1.000
_cell.length_b   1.000
_cell.length_c   1.000
_cell.angle_alpha   90.00
_cell.angle_beta   90.00
_cell.angle_gamma   90.00
#
_symmetry.space_group_name_H-M   'P 1'
#
loop_
_entity.id
_entity.type
_entity.pdbx_description
1 polymer ?
#
loop_
_entity_poly.entity_id
_entity_poly.type
_entity_poly.pdbx_seq_one_letter_code
_entity_poly.pdbx_strand_id
1 'polypeptide(L)'
;KVIGIEIVEEAVEAAKENAKANGLSNCEFIAGDVLKAIDLVDEKPDLIIVDPPRDGIHPKALEKILAFGVDEIVYISCKPTSLARDLETIIRRGYHVDKVCCVDQFPRTSHVETVVLLSQQKPDDTIEIDL
;
A
#
# COMPACT_ATOMS: atom_id res chain seq x y z
N LYS A 1 -8.40 13.56 4.66
CA LYS A 1 -8.33 12.66 5.82
C LYS A 1 -7.30 11.57 5.53
N VAL A 2 -6.47 11.22 6.51
CA VAL A 2 -5.50 10.12 6.44
C VAL A 2 -5.81 9.13 7.56
N ILE A 3 -5.83 7.83 7.22
CA ILE A 3 -5.97 6.75 8.21
C ILE A 3 -4.73 5.88 8.12
N GLY A 4 -3.99 5.76 9.20
CA GLY A 4 -2.82 4.89 9.32
C GLY A 4 -3.14 3.66 10.17
N ILE A 5 -2.74 2.49 9.70
CA ILE A 5 -2.87 1.22 10.43
C ILE A 5 -1.46 0.68 10.69
N GLU A 6 -1.14 0.42 11.95
CA GLU A 6 0.16 -0.11 12.37
C GLU A 6 -0.02 -1.06 13.54
N ILE A 7 0.70 -2.18 13.52
CA ILE A 7 0.60 -3.21 14.55
C ILE A 7 1.36 -2.84 15.83
N VAL A 8 2.41 -2.04 15.71
CA VAL A 8 3.26 -1.63 16.84
C VAL A 8 2.63 -0.42 17.55
N GLU A 9 2.14 -0.61 18.75
CA GLU A 9 1.44 0.43 19.52
C GLU A 9 2.31 1.67 19.76
N GLU A 10 3.60 1.49 20.05
CA GLU A 10 4.55 2.58 20.26
C GLU A 10 4.73 3.41 18.98
N ALA A 11 4.69 2.78 17.82
CA ALA A 11 4.76 3.49 16.53
C ALA A 11 3.47 4.29 16.27
N VAL A 12 2.32 3.77 16.68
CA VAL A 12 1.04 4.49 16.60
C VAL A 12 1.06 5.73 17.50
N GLU A 13 1.55 5.62 18.73
CA GLU A 13 1.65 6.77 19.63
C GLU A 13 2.64 7.82 19.08
N ALA A 14 3.79 7.39 18.58
CA ALA A 14 4.75 8.29 17.92
C ALA A 14 4.13 8.99 16.68
N ALA A 15 3.33 8.28 15.90
CA ALA A 15 2.61 8.86 14.74
C ALA A 15 1.62 9.95 15.18
N LYS A 16 0.87 9.72 16.26
CA LYS A 16 -0.06 10.71 16.84
C LYS A 16 0.68 11.95 17.33
N GLU A 17 1.80 11.75 18.05
CA GLU A 17 2.64 12.87 18.53
C GLU A 17 3.21 13.67 17.35
N ASN A 18 3.72 12.99 16.34
CA ASN A 18 4.27 13.63 15.14
C ASN A 18 3.20 14.42 14.37
N ALA A 19 2.00 13.87 14.19
CA ALA A 19 0.89 14.58 13.57
C ALA A 19 0.55 15.86 14.36
N LYS A 20 0.44 15.76 15.69
CA LYS A 20 0.18 16.90 16.56
C LYS A 20 1.28 17.96 16.48
N ALA A 21 2.55 17.54 16.52
CA ALA A 21 3.70 18.44 16.43
C ALA A 21 3.76 19.20 15.11
N ASN A 22 3.25 18.60 14.03
CA ASN A 22 3.16 19.22 12.71
C ASN A 22 1.81 19.93 12.44
N GLY A 23 0.94 20.05 13.44
CA GLY A 23 -0.34 20.74 13.31
C GLY A 23 -1.35 20.02 12.42
N LEU A 24 -1.19 18.71 12.21
CA LEU A 24 -2.09 17.91 11.39
C LEU A 24 -3.24 17.40 12.25
N SER A 25 -4.46 17.83 11.92
CA SER A 25 -5.71 17.41 12.60
C SER A 25 -6.55 16.42 11.81
N ASN A 26 -6.11 16.07 10.59
CA ASN A 26 -6.83 15.20 9.66
C ASN A 26 -6.29 13.77 9.62
N CYS A 27 -5.41 13.40 10.57
CA CYS A 27 -4.80 12.08 10.67
C CYS A 27 -5.45 11.27 11.81
N GLU A 28 -5.78 10.04 11.52
CA GLU A 28 -6.31 9.04 12.44
C GLU A 28 -5.41 7.81 12.40
N PHE A 29 -5.08 7.23 13.56
CA PHE A 29 -4.16 6.09 13.64
C PHE A 29 -4.81 4.96 14.44
N ILE A 30 -4.80 3.77 13.85
CA ILE A 30 -5.39 2.55 14.40
C ILE A 30 -4.25 1.58 14.73
N ALA A 31 -4.14 1.21 16.01
CA ALA A 31 -3.23 0.16 16.44
C ALA A 31 -3.86 -1.21 16.20
N GLY A 32 -3.18 -2.08 15.48
CA GLY A 32 -3.66 -3.44 15.25
C GLY A 32 -3.11 -4.10 13.99
N ASP A 33 -3.33 -5.40 13.93
CA ASP A 33 -3.05 -6.19 12.73
C ASP A 33 -3.94 -5.69 11.57
N VAL A 34 -3.33 -5.39 10.43
CA VAL A 34 -4.03 -4.87 9.25
C VAL A 34 -5.19 -5.78 8.81
N LEU A 35 -5.05 -7.11 8.96
CA LEU A 35 -6.10 -8.06 8.59
C LEU A 35 -7.41 -7.85 9.35
N LYS A 36 -7.33 -7.32 10.58
CA LYS A 36 -8.48 -7.02 11.43
C LYS A 36 -8.82 -5.53 11.43
N ALA A 37 -7.79 -4.68 11.55
CA ALA A 37 -7.98 -3.24 11.66
C ALA A 37 -8.55 -2.61 10.38
N ILE A 38 -8.30 -3.20 9.21
CA ILE A 38 -8.88 -2.74 7.95
C ILE A 38 -10.41 -2.79 7.93
N ASP A 39 -11.02 -3.69 8.69
CA ASP A 39 -12.47 -3.78 8.79
C ASP A 39 -13.09 -2.61 9.59
N LEU A 40 -12.26 -1.81 10.27
CA LEU A 40 -12.68 -0.58 10.98
C LEU A 40 -12.69 0.66 10.07
N VAL A 41 -12.25 0.52 8.83
CA VAL A 41 -12.24 1.61 7.84
C VAL A 41 -13.55 1.58 7.07
N ASP A 42 -14.48 2.44 7.46
CA ASP A 42 -15.84 2.48 6.89
C ASP A 42 -15.92 3.19 5.53
N GLU A 43 -14.97 4.09 5.25
CA GLU A 43 -14.94 4.89 4.04
C GLU A 43 -14.02 4.28 2.98
N LYS A 44 -14.46 4.26 1.72
CA LYS A 44 -13.58 3.90 0.61
C LYS A 44 -12.47 4.96 0.48
N PRO A 45 -11.18 4.58 0.58
CA PRO A 45 -10.10 5.52 0.36
C PRO A 45 -9.96 5.92 -1.12
N ASP A 46 -9.43 7.12 -1.36
CA ASP A 46 -9.06 7.58 -2.71
C ASP A 46 -7.73 6.97 -3.17
N LEU A 47 -6.81 6.76 -2.22
CA LEU A 47 -5.47 6.23 -2.44
C LEU A 47 -5.10 5.31 -1.28
N ILE A 48 -4.44 4.21 -1.59
CA ILE A 48 -3.85 3.33 -0.57
C ILE A 48 -2.33 3.33 -0.73
N ILE A 49 -1.62 3.53 0.38
CA ILE A 49 -0.16 3.37 0.46
C ILE A 49 0.12 2.18 1.36
N VAL A 50 0.87 1.20 0.86
CA VAL A 50 1.29 0.04 1.63
C VAL A 50 2.80 -0.02 1.74
N ASP A 51 3.30 -0.27 2.95
CA ASP A 51 4.72 -0.41 3.29
C ASP A 51 4.88 -1.68 4.16
N PRO A 52 4.71 -2.87 3.57
CA PRO A 52 4.69 -4.11 4.33
C PRO A 52 6.10 -4.53 4.79
N PRO A 53 6.17 -5.46 5.76
CA PRO A 53 7.43 -6.07 6.16
C PRO A 53 8.07 -6.86 5.00
N ARG A 54 9.30 -7.37 5.23
CA ARG A 54 10.09 -8.11 4.22
C ARG A 54 9.36 -9.30 3.59
N ASP A 55 8.43 -9.91 4.30
CA ASP A 55 7.64 -11.03 3.79
C ASP A 55 6.47 -10.61 2.88
N GLY A 56 6.29 -9.32 2.68
CA GLY A 56 5.18 -8.76 1.90
C GLY A 56 3.86 -8.74 2.69
N ILE A 57 2.76 -8.60 1.98
CA ILE A 57 1.42 -8.53 2.56
C ILE A 57 0.85 -9.93 2.72
N HIS A 58 0.26 -10.21 3.90
CA HIS A 58 -0.45 -11.47 4.10
C HIS A 58 -1.57 -11.61 3.04
N PRO A 59 -1.71 -12.76 2.35
CA PRO A 59 -2.65 -12.91 1.23
C PRO A 59 -4.09 -12.48 1.54
N LYS A 60 -4.61 -12.82 2.73
CA LYS A 60 -5.96 -12.41 3.14
C LYS A 60 -6.08 -10.91 3.37
N ALA A 61 -5.02 -10.25 3.87
CA ALA A 61 -5.00 -8.81 4.03
C ALA A 61 -4.92 -8.10 2.67
N LEU A 62 -4.12 -8.62 1.74
CA LEU A 62 -4.03 -8.11 0.38
C LEU A 62 -5.38 -8.16 -0.33
N GLU A 63 -6.12 -9.27 -0.22
CA GLU A 63 -7.46 -9.37 -0.79
C GLU A 63 -8.44 -8.34 -0.21
N LYS A 64 -8.40 -8.06 1.09
CA LYS A 64 -9.22 -7.01 1.72
C LYS A 64 -8.83 -5.61 1.24
N ILE A 65 -7.53 -5.33 1.11
CA ILE A 65 -7.02 -4.07 0.57
C ILE A 65 -7.54 -3.85 -0.86
N LEU A 66 -7.41 -4.86 -1.70
CA LEU A 66 -7.86 -4.80 -3.10
C LEU A 66 -9.39 -4.70 -3.23
N ALA A 67 -10.14 -5.23 -2.25
CA ALA A 67 -11.60 -5.14 -2.22
C ALA A 67 -12.14 -3.71 -2.10
N PHE A 68 -11.34 -2.74 -1.61
CA PHE A 68 -11.73 -1.33 -1.66
C PHE A 68 -11.89 -0.80 -3.08
N GLY A 69 -11.22 -1.40 -4.06
CA GLY A 69 -11.31 -1.01 -5.46
C GLY A 69 -10.89 0.45 -5.69
N VAL A 70 -9.80 0.89 -5.04
CA VAL A 70 -9.26 2.24 -5.23
C VAL A 70 -8.64 2.37 -6.61
N ASP A 71 -8.62 3.60 -7.14
CA ASP A 71 -8.03 3.84 -8.45
C ASP A 71 -6.51 3.69 -8.46
N GLU A 72 -5.84 4.03 -7.35
CA GLU A 72 -4.38 4.01 -7.25
C GLU A 72 -3.88 3.37 -5.95
N ILE A 73 -2.79 2.61 -6.07
CA ILE A 73 -2.06 2.03 -4.94
C ILE A 73 -0.58 2.37 -5.10
N VAL A 74 0.05 2.85 -4.01
CA VAL A 74 1.51 2.97 -3.91
C VAL A 74 2.02 1.84 -3.04
N TYR A 75 2.91 1.02 -3.58
CA TYR A 75 3.54 -0.08 -2.85
C TYR A 75 5.01 0.25 -2.62
N ILE A 76 5.43 0.31 -1.36
CA ILE A 76 6.83 0.50 -0.94
C ILE A 76 7.35 -0.85 -0.47
N SER A 77 8.42 -1.35 -1.07
CA SER A 77 8.97 -2.68 -0.78
C SER A 77 10.45 -2.62 -0.46
N CYS A 78 10.84 -3.26 0.62
CA CYS A 78 12.26 -3.48 0.95
C CYS A 78 12.80 -4.83 0.42
N LYS A 79 11.97 -5.67 -0.23
CA LYS A 79 12.36 -7.00 -0.73
C LYS A 79 11.71 -7.31 -2.08
N PRO A 80 12.48 -7.35 -3.18
CA PRO A 80 11.94 -7.55 -4.52
C PRO A 80 11.16 -8.86 -4.72
N THR A 81 11.56 -9.94 -4.06
CA THR A 81 10.90 -11.24 -4.23
C THR A 81 9.49 -11.30 -3.65
N SER A 82 9.27 -10.70 -2.50
CA SER A 82 7.92 -10.57 -1.92
C SER A 82 7.06 -9.57 -2.69
N LEU A 83 7.65 -8.48 -3.18
CA LEU A 83 6.99 -7.54 -4.08
C LEU A 83 6.47 -8.25 -5.34
N ALA A 84 7.32 -9.02 -6.01
CA ALA A 84 6.93 -9.73 -7.23
C ALA A 84 5.74 -10.68 -6.99
N ARG A 85 5.75 -11.41 -5.88
CA ARG A 85 4.63 -12.29 -5.49
C ARG A 85 3.34 -11.50 -5.26
N ASP A 86 3.40 -10.40 -4.52
CA ASP A 86 2.22 -9.58 -4.23
C ASP A 86 1.70 -8.88 -5.49
N LEU A 87 2.59 -8.40 -6.36
CA LEU A 87 2.23 -7.82 -7.66
C LEU A 87 1.47 -8.80 -8.56
N GLU A 88 1.81 -10.09 -8.54
CA GLU A 88 1.08 -11.11 -9.30
C GLU A 88 -0.41 -11.12 -8.90
N THR A 89 -0.70 -11.05 -7.61
CA THR A 89 -2.08 -10.99 -7.10
C THR A 89 -2.76 -9.66 -7.46
N ILE A 90 -2.06 -8.54 -7.29
CA ILE A 90 -2.58 -7.19 -7.56
C ILE A 90 -2.95 -7.06 -9.06
N ILE A 91 -2.07 -7.52 -9.96
CA ILE A 91 -2.29 -7.46 -11.40
C ILE A 91 -3.48 -8.37 -11.80
N ARG A 92 -3.58 -9.56 -11.22
CA ARG A 92 -4.72 -10.47 -11.46
C ARG A 92 -6.05 -9.85 -11.03
N ARG A 93 -6.02 -8.92 -10.07
CA ARG A 93 -7.20 -8.16 -9.59
C ARG A 93 -7.49 -6.90 -10.41
N GLY A 94 -6.84 -6.72 -11.55
CA GLY A 94 -7.15 -5.67 -12.52
C GLY A 94 -6.33 -4.38 -12.38
N TYR A 95 -5.23 -4.41 -11.64
CA TYR A 95 -4.27 -3.30 -11.58
C TYR A 95 -3.14 -3.50 -12.58
N HIS A 96 -2.54 -2.41 -13.03
CA HIS A 96 -1.32 -2.42 -13.82
C HIS A 96 -0.26 -1.52 -13.18
N VAL A 97 1.00 -1.79 -13.49
CA VAL A 97 2.14 -1.02 -12.99
C VAL A 97 2.35 0.18 -13.89
N ASP A 98 2.21 1.39 -13.34
CA ASP A 98 2.46 2.64 -14.07
C ASP A 98 3.91 3.09 -13.99
N LYS A 99 4.47 3.06 -12.77
CA LYS A 99 5.83 3.52 -12.50
C LYS A 99 6.50 2.64 -11.46
N VAL A 100 7.81 2.46 -11.62
CA VAL A 100 8.69 1.83 -10.65
C VAL A 100 9.88 2.73 -10.42
N CYS A 101 10.23 2.96 -9.15
CA CYS A 101 11.40 3.69 -8.73
C CYS A 101 12.16 2.87 -7.68
N CYS A 102 13.47 2.71 -7.88
CA CYS A 102 14.35 2.10 -6.89
C CYS A 102 15.11 3.20 -6.15
N VAL A 103 15.18 3.09 -4.82
CA VAL A 103 15.87 4.02 -3.96
C VAL A 103 16.95 3.27 -3.18
N ASP A 104 18.22 3.63 -3.41
CA ASP A 104 19.35 3.08 -2.66
C ASP A 104 19.49 3.80 -1.31
N GLN A 105 18.62 3.40 -0.37
CA GLN A 105 18.57 3.98 0.97
C GLN A 105 19.67 3.42 1.89
N PHE A 106 20.20 2.23 1.54
CA PHE A 106 21.22 1.52 2.31
C PHE A 106 22.43 1.17 1.44
N PRO A 107 23.22 2.15 0.98
CA PRO A 107 24.18 2.01 -0.14
C PRO A 107 25.37 1.07 0.10
N ARG A 108 25.51 0.52 1.29
CA ARG A 108 26.54 -0.47 1.62
C ARG A 108 25.98 -1.88 1.87
N THR A 109 24.72 -2.08 1.49
CA THR A 109 24.02 -3.35 1.65
C THR A 109 23.42 -3.80 0.31
N SER A 110 22.92 -5.02 0.25
CA SER A 110 22.15 -5.53 -0.90
C SER A 110 20.67 -5.11 -0.88
N HIS A 111 20.29 -4.24 0.06
CA HIS A 111 18.89 -3.80 0.23
C HIS A 111 18.61 -2.56 -0.58
N VAL A 112 17.59 -2.63 -1.44
CA VAL A 112 17.07 -1.52 -2.24
C VAL A 112 15.58 -1.39 -1.97
N GLU A 113 15.14 -0.17 -1.66
CA GLU A 113 13.72 0.15 -1.59
C GLU A 113 13.16 0.30 -2.99
N THR A 114 12.01 -0.32 -3.25
CA THR A 114 11.32 -0.23 -4.54
C THR A 114 9.95 0.37 -4.31
N VAL A 115 9.67 1.49 -4.96
CA VAL A 115 8.36 2.16 -4.92
C VAL A 115 7.65 1.90 -6.24
N VAL A 116 6.43 1.37 -6.16
CA VAL A 116 5.61 1.03 -7.33
C VAL A 116 4.31 1.79 -7.26
N LEU A 117 3.98 2.51 -8.32
CA LEU A 117 2.65 3.09 -8.54
C LEU A 117 1.83 2.13 -9.40
N LEU A 118 0.67 1.79 -8.90
CA LEU A 118 -0.30 0.90 -9.53
C LEU A 118 -1.61 1.63 -9.73
N SER A 119 -2.22 1.48 -10.91
CA SER A 119 -3.55 2.01 -11.22
C SER A 119 -4.51 0.88 -11.58
N GLN A 120 -5.75 1.04 -11.17
CA GLN A 120 -6.80 0.11 -11.57
C GLN A 120 -7.11 0.29 -13.05
N GLN A 121 -7.15 -0.81 -13.79
CA GLN A 121 -7.56 -0.80 -15.19
C GLN A 121 -9.04 -0.44 -15.28
N LYS A 122 -9.35 0.66 -15.96
CA LYS A 122 -10.74 1.09 -16.17
C LYS A 122 -11.37 0.29 -17.32
N PRO A 123 -12.69 0.03 -17.30
CA PRO A 123 -13.38 -0.68 -18.37
C PRO A 123 -13.24 -0.04 -19.76
N ASP A 124 -12.95 1.26 -19.82
CA ASP A 124 -12.80 2.03 -21.06
C ASP A 124 -11.40 1.92 -21.70
N ASP A 125 -10.46 1.24 -21.05
CA ASP A 125 -9.13 0.94 -21.59
C ASP A 125 -9.14 -0.31 -22.51
N THR A 126 -10.29 -0.65 -23.09
CA THR A 126 -10.40 -1.70 -24.11
C THR A 126 -9.69 -1.26 -25.38
N ILE A 127 -8.61 -1.95 -25.72
CA ILE A 127 -7.98 -1.86 -27.04
C ILE A 127 -8.97 -2.48 -28.03
N GLU A 128 -9.62 -1.67 -28.87
CA GLU A 128 -10.29 -2.18 -30.07
C GLU A 128 -9.21 -2.77 -30.99
N ILE A 129 -9.17 -4.08 -31.09
CA ILE A 129 -8.37 -4.76 -32.11
C ILE A 129 -9.29 -4.87 -33.32
N ASP A 130 -9.09 -4.01 -34.31
CA ASP A 130 -9.62 -4.21 -35.66
C ASP A 130 -8.93 -5.44 -36.28
N LEU A 131 -9.69 -6.50 -36.40
CA LEU A 131 -9.31 -7.72 -37.13
C LEU A 131 -9.58 -7.56 -38.62
#